data_bad5eee01c52e191cd5c33322ea2553b
#
_entry.id   bad5eee01c52e191cd5c33322ea2553b
#
_cell.length_a   1.000
_cell.length_b   1.000
_cell.length_c   1.000
_cell.angle_alpha   90.00
_cell.angle_beta   90.00
_cell.angle_gamma   90.00
#
_symmetry.space_group_name_H-M   'P 1'
#
loop_
_entity.id
_entity.type
_entity.pdbx_description
1 polymer ?
#
loop_
_entity_poly.entity_id
_entity_poly.type
_entity_poly.pdbx_seq_one_letter_code
_entity_poly.pdbx_strand_id
1 'polypeptide(L)'
;MSTAVMWLLLFVVVALGILIAALSKTKFTTQKIATIGIMAALSFVAYEFFRIPNVLGTGSSFHLGNTFTALTALMLDGVSGGLAGAIGLALADIMAGDPGYAITTFILKFIIGIVCGVFAHKVFKLQDLSAADGVKYYVAVIGSAFSGLLVNVFTDPFLGYFRNRYIFGQEADLASTVAKITSGVTLINSLLSTVCAVVLFLFLIHISEPT
;
A
#
# COMPACT_ATOMS: atom_id res chain seq x y z
N MET A 1 -22.02 -19.05 12.95
CA MET A 1 -21.11 -18.06 12.34
C MET A 1 -21.86 -17.37 11.22
N SER A 2 -21.90 -16.03 11.17
CA SER A 2 -22.62 -15.34 10.10
C SER A 2 -21.91 -15.52 8.74
N THR A 3 -22.67 -15.49 7.64
CA THR A 3 -22.13 -15.60 6.27
C THR A 3 -21.01 -14.55 6.03
N ALA A 4 -21.15 -13.35 6.56
CA ALA A 4 -20.15 -12.28 6.46
C ALA A 4 -18.82 -12.67 7.14
N VAL A 5 -18.86 -13.30 8.32
CA VAL A 5 -17.65 -13.78 9.00
C VAL A 5 -16.97 -14.90 8.21
N MET A 6 -17.74 -15.75 7.56
CA MET A 6 -17.17 -16.81 6.68
C MET A 6 -16.42 -16.19 5.48
N TRP A 7 -16.99 -15.17 4.84
CA TRP A 7 -16.33 -14.46 3.74
C TRP A 7 -15.06 -13.73 4.19
N LEU A 8 -15.10 -13.11 5.37
CA LEU A 8 -13.92 -12.47 5.94
C LEU A 8 -12.80 -13.48 6.22
N LEU A 9 -13.12 -14.63 6.83
CA LEU A 9 -12.15 -15.69 7.09
C LEU A 9 -11.57 -16.25 5.79
N LEU A 10 -12.40 -16.48 4.78
CA LEU A 10 -11.94 -16.91 3.46
C LEU A 10 -10.98 -15.88 2.85
N PHE A 11 -11.31 -14.59 2.91
CA PHE A 11 -10.45 -13.52 2.43
C PHE A 11 -9.09 -13.52 3.15
N VAL A 12 -9.08 -13.64 4.48
CA VAL A 12 -7.85 -13.68 5.28
C VAL A 12 -7.00 -14.89 4.91
N VAL A 13 -7.60 -16.07 4.78
CA VAL A 13 -6.89 -17.32 4.40
C VAL A 13 -6.28 -17.19 3.00
N VAL A 14 -7.03 -16.66 2.05
CA VAL A 14 -6.54 -16.43 0.68
C VAL A 14 -5.40 -15.40 0.68
N ALA A 15 -5.53 -14.30 1.41
CA ALA A 15 -4.50 -13.27 1.53
C ALA A 15 -3.21 -13.83 2.15
N LEU A 16 -3.32 -14.64 3.20
CA LEU A 16 -2.17 -15.33 3.81
C LEU A 16 -1.53 -16.35 2.85
N GLY A 17 -2.34 -17.09 2.09
CA GLY A 17 -1.85 -18.00 1.07
C GLY A 17 -1.05 -17.29 -0.03
N ILE A 18 -1.55 -16.14 -0.50
CA ILE A 18 -0.85 -15.28 -1.47
C ILE A 18 0.45 -14.74 -0.86
N LEU A 19 0.42 -14.27 0.38
CA LEU A 19 1.60 -13.78 1.09
C LEU A 19 2.68 -14.87 1.18
N ILE A 20 2.34 -16.07 1.66
CA ILE A 20 3.27 -17.19 1.79
C ILE A 20 3.83 -17.59 0.40
N ALA A 21 2.98 -17.73 -0.60
CA ALA A 21 3.38 -18.08 -1.95
C ALA A 21 4.28 -17.00 -2.59
N ALA A 22 4.03 -15.72 -2.33
CA ALA A 22 4.86 -14.62 -2.81
C ALA A 22 6.22 -14.61 -2.12
N LEU A 23 6.27 -14.75 -0.80
CA LEU A 23 7.50 -14.80 -0.02
C LEU A 23 8.39 -15.98 -0.41
N SER A 24 7.80 -17.18 -0.59
CA SER A 24 8.54 -18.39 -0.94
C SER A 24 9.21 -18.35 -2.33
N LYS A 25 8.68 -17.53 -3.24
CA LYS A 25 9.22 -17.36 -4.60
C LYS A 25 10.20 -16.19 -4.74
N THR A 26 10.29 -15.33 -3.72
CA THR A 26 11.12 -14.14 -3.76
C THR A 26 12.53 -14.45 -3.25
N LYS A 27 13.55 -14.13 -4.05
CA LYS A 27 14.94 -14.21 -3.60
C LYS A 27 15.30 -12.93 -2.85
N PHE A 28 15.66 -13.07 -1.59
CA PHE A 28 16.09 -11.97 -0.73
C PHE A 28 17.62 -11.92 -0.69
N THR A 29 18.20 -10.89 -1.29
CA THR A 29 19.63 -10.55 -1.13
C THR A 29 19.79 -9.57 0.02
N THR A 30 21.00 -9.47 0.61
CA THR A 30 21.30 -8.50 1.66
C THR A 30 20.95 -7.07 1.26
N GLN A 31 21.32 -6.69 0.03
CA GLN A 31 21.00 -5.37 -0.51
C GLN A 31 19.48 -5.13 -0.60
N LYS A 32 18.72 -6.12 -1.06
CA LYS A 32 17.27 -6.04 -1.17
C LYS A 32 16.62 -5.89 0.20
N ILE A 33 17.07 -6.66 1.20
CA ILE A 33 16.58 -6.56 2.59
C ILE A 33 16.89 -5.18 3.16
N ALA A 34 18.10 -4.66 2.96
CA ALA A 34 18.47 -3.33 3.41
C ALA A 34 17.60 -2.23 2.77
N THR A 35 17.34 -2.32 1.45
CA THR A 35 16.46 -1.38 0.76
C THR A 35 15.02 -1.45 1.28
N ILE A 36 14.47 -2.65 1.49
CA ILE A 36 13.15 -2.84 2.11
C ILE A 36 13.10 -2.17 3.49
N GLY A 37 14.12 -2.36 4.31
CA GLY A 37 14.21 -1.74 5.64
C GLY A 37 14.23 -0.21 5.59
N ILE A 38 15.03 0.38 4.71
CA ILE A 38 15.07 1.83 4.50
C ILE A 38 13.71 2.35 4.02
N MET A 39 13.10 1.69 3.05
CA MET A 39 11.81 2.12 2.51
C MET A 39 10.67 1.93 3.52
N ALA A 40 10.74 0.91 4.40
CA ALA A 40 9.82 0.76 5.52
C ALA A 40 9.96 1.91 6.53
N ALA A 41 11.19 2.29 6.87
CA ALA A 41 11.46 3.44 7.72
C ALA A 41 10.94 4.75 7.11
N LEU A 42 11.13 4.95 5.80
CA LEU A 42 10.59 6.12 5.09
C LEU A 42 9.05 6.11 5.05
N SER A 43 8.42 4.94 4.87
CA SER A 43 6.96 4.80 4.96
C SER A 43 6.46 5.21 6.35
N PHE A 44 7.14 4.74 7.41
CA PHE A 44 6.85 5.08 8.79
C PHE A 44 6.98 6.59 9.04
N VAL A 45 8.11 7.19 8.68
CA VAL A 45 8.38 8.63 8.84
C VAL A 45 7.35 9.46 8.08
N ALA A 46 7.04 9.10 6.82
CA ALA A 46 6.06 9.81 6.02
C ALA A 46 4.63 9.70 6.56
N TYR A 47 4.31 8.65 7.31
CA TYR A 47 3.06 8.55 8.05
C TYR A 47 3.08 9.45 9.29
N GLU A 48 4.06 9.32 10.16
CA GLU A 48 4.09 10.00 11.45
C GLU A 48 4.24 11.52 11.33
N PHE A 49 5.13 12.00 10.46
CA PHE A 49 5.43 13.43 10.36
C PHE A 49 4.52 14.19 9.40
N PHE A 50 3.86 13.51 8.44
CA PHE A 50 2.93 14.12 7.50
C PHE A 50 1.49 13.66 7.70
N ARG A 51 1.18 13.14 8.89
CA ARG A 51 -0.16 12.70 9.26
C ARG A 51 -1.04 13.90 9.63
N ILE A 52 -2.12 14.05 8.91
CA ILE A 52 -3.21 14.97 9.25
C ILE A 52 -4.41 14.11 9.65
N PRO A 53 -4.78 14.07 10.95
CA PRO A 53 -5.95 13.32 11.39
C PRO A 53 -7.21 13.81 10.68
N ASN A 54 -8.10 12.90 10.34
CA ASN A 54 -9.41 13.27 9.82
C ASN A 54 -10.24 13.95 10.91
N VAL A 55 -10.73 15.15 10.60
CA VAL A 55 -11.54 15.97 11.51
C VAL A 55 -12.85 15.30 11.97
N LEU A 56 -13.29 14.26 11.27
CA LEU A 56 -14.51 13.52 11.60
C LEU A 56 -14.29 12.40 12.64
N GLY A 57 -13.08 12.23 13.15
CA GLY A 57 -12.76 11.29 14.23
C GLY A 57 -12.93 9.81 13.87
N THR A 58 -12.82 9.46 12.58
CA THR A 58 -13.05 8.09 12.07
C THR A 58 -11.84 7.15 12.18
N GLY A 59 -10.74 7.60 12.79
CA GLY A 59 -9.48 6.85 12.86
C GLY A 59 -8.65 6.86 11.57
N SER A 60 -9.21 7.28 10.42
CA SER A 60 -8.46 7.46 9.20
C SER A 60 -7.71 8.81 9.19
N SER A 61 -6.57 8.86 8.48
CA SER A 61 -5.72 10.05 8.41
C SER A 61 -5.22 10.29 6.99
N PHE A 62 -4.99 11.55 6.65
CA PHE A 62 -4.23 11.88 5.44
C PHE A 62 -2.75 11.68 5.72
N HIS A 63 -2.04 10.98 4.84
CA HIS A 63 -0.60 10.70 4.98
C HIS A 63 0.04 10.30 3.66
N LEU A 64 1.37 10.41 3.58
CA LEU A 64 2.15 10.05 2.38
C LEU A 64 2.86 8.69 2.47
N GLY A 65 2.61 7.89 3.51
CA GLY A 65 3.32 6.63 3.74
C GLY A 65 3.21 5.61 2.60
N ASN A 66 2.09 5.59 1.87
CA ASN A 66 1.89 4.69 0.72
C ASN A 66 2.80 5.02 -0.47
N THR A 67 3.39 6.22 -0.52
CA THR A 67 4.37 6.63 -1.55
C THR A 67 5.52 5.64 -1.64
N PHE A 68 6.11 5.29 -0.50
CA PHE A 68 7.28 4.40 -0.47
C PHE A 68 6.91 2.94 -0.70
N THR A 69 5.67 2.53 -0.42
CA THR A 69 5.14 1.23 -0.83
C THR A 69 5.14 1.09 -2.35
N ALA A 70 4.53 2.05 -3.04
CA ALA A 70 4.47 2.06 -4.50
C ALA A 70 5.87 2.24 -5.12
N LEU A 71 6.66 3.20 -4.64
CA LEU A 71 8.02 3.44 -5.12
C LEU A 71 8.88 2.18 -5.05
N THR A 72 8.89 1.48 -3.91
CA THR A 72 9.66 0.24 -3.73
C THR A 72 9.17 -0.85 -4.69
N ALA A 73 7.86 -0.95 -4.91
CA ALA A 73 7.30 -1.92 -5.86
C ALA A 73 7.73 -1.65 -7.30
N LEU A 74 7.85 -0.39 -7.70
CA LEU A 74 8.35 0.00 -9.03
C LEU A 74 9.85 -0.27 -9.18
N MET A 75 10.64 0.02 -8.13
CA MET A 75 12.10 -0.10 -8.17
C MET A 75 12.60 -1.55 -8.06
N LEU A 76 11.95 -2.37 -7.25
CA LEU A 76 12.39 -3.74 -6.95
C LEU A 76 11.42 -4.79 -7.48
N ASP A 77 10.34 -4.98 -6.75
CA ASP A 77 9.23 -5.89 -7.07
C ASP A 77 8.07 -5.72 -6.08
N GLY A 78 6.94 -6.35 -6.41
CA GLY A 78 5.71 -6.21 -5.61
C GLY A 78 5.83 -6.74 -4.18
N VAL A 79 6.60 -7.80 -3.95
CA VAL A 79 6.80 -8.36 -2.60
C VAL A 79 7.61 -7.39 -1.75
N SER A 80 8.68 -6.85 -2.32
CA SER A 80 9.54 -5.86 -1.65
C SER A 80 8.78 -4.59 -1.31
N GLY A 81 7.99 -4.06 -2.24
CA GLY A 81 7.13 -2.91 -2.00
C GLY A 81 6.07 -3.18 -0.94
N GLY A 82 5.42 -4.36 -1.03
CA GLY A 82 4.44 -4.80 -0.05
C GLY A 82 5.02 -4.91 1.36
N LEU A 83 6.19 -5.51 1.51
CA LEU A 83 6.87 -5.61 2.81
C LEU A 83 7.28 -4.25 3.36
N ALA A 84 7.85 -3.36 2.53
CA ALA A 84 8.25 -2.02 2.95
C ALA A 84 7.04 -1.25 3.52
N GLY A 85 5.93 -1.20 2.78
CA GLY A 85 4.72 -0.54 3.25
C GLY A 85 4.07 -1.23 4.44
N ALA A 86 3.95 -2.56 4.41
CA ALA A 86 3.31 -3.34 5.46
C ALA A 86 4.04 -3.18 6.81
N ILE A 87 5.36 -3.32 6.82
CA ILE A 87 6.16 -3.18 8.05
C ILE A 87 6.12 -1.72 8.53
N GLY A 88 6.42 -0.76 7.65
CA GLY A 88 6.52 0.65 8.05
C GLY A 88 5.20 1.21 8.59
N LEU A 89 4.09 0.96 7.88
CA LEU A 89 2.80 1.53 8.26
C LEU A 89 2.09 0.77 9.37
N ALA A 90 2.29 -0.55 9.50
CA ALA A 90 1.80 -1.28 10.67
C ALA A 90 2.52 -0.86 11.96
N LEU A 91 3.83 -0.60 11.91
CA LEU A 91 4.56 -0.03 13.03
C LEU A 91 4.07 1.39 13.36
N ALA A 92 3.76 2.20 12.35
CA ALA A 92 3.21 3.54 12.54
C ALA A 92 1.84 3.49 13.26
N ASP A 93 0.95 2.57 12.89
CA ASP A 93 -0.33 2.40 13.59
C ASP A 93 -0.14 2.01 15.08
N ILE A 94 0.84 1.13 15.37
CA ILE A 94 1.15 0.76 16.75
C ILE A 94 1.66 1.97 17.55
N MET A 95 2.55 2.76 16.96
CA MET A 95 3.12 3.96 17.59
C MET A 95 2.08 5.09 17.74
N ALA A 96 1.15 5.19 16.79
CA ALA A 96 0.02 6.13 16.87
C ALA A 96 -1.03 5.78 17.93
N GLY A 97 -0.87 4.65 18.64
CA GLY A 97 -1.80 4.19 19.67
C GLY A 97 -2.97 3.34 19.14
N ASP A 98 -2.94 2.93 17.88
CA ASP A 98 -3.99 2.16 17.21
C ASP A 98 -3.53 0.73 16.82
N PRO A 99 -3.02 -0.11 17.75
CA PRO A 99 -2.48 -1.44 17.41
C PRO A 99 -3.54 -2.37 16.79
N GLY A 100 -4.82 -2.12 17.04
CA GLY A 100 -5.92 -2.87 16.43
C GLY A 100 -6.04 -2.69 14.92
N TYR A 101 -5.43 -1.64 14.35
CA TYR A 101 -5.36 -1.41 12.90
C TYR A 101 -4.16 -2.11 12.25
N ALA A 102 -3.06 -2.32 12.97
CA ALA A 102 -1.79 -2.76 12.43
C ALA A 102 -1.88 -4.03 11.54
N ILE A 103 -2.67 -5.03 11.95
CA ILE A 103 -2.86 -6.26 11.15
C ILE A 103 -3.58 -5.96 9.83
N THR A 104 -4.64 -5.15 9.88
CA THR A 104 -5.38 -4.74 8.68
C THR A 104 -4.50 -3.93 7.75
N THR A 105 -3.75 -2.98 8.30
CA THR A 105 -2.77 -2.16 7.56
C THR A 105 -1.71 -3.03 6.92
N PHE A 106 -1.14 -3.99 7.64
CA PHE A 106 -0.15 -4.91 7.07
C PHE A 106 -0.69 -5.60 5.81
N ILE A 107 -1.88 -6.18 5.90
CA ILE A 107 -2.52 -6.89 4.76
C ILE A 107 -2.75 -5.92 3.59
N LEU A 108 -3.33 -4.75 3.86
CA LEU A 108 -3.65 -3.76 2.83
C LEU A 108 -2.39 -3.27 2.10
N LYS A 109 -1.34 -2.92 2.83
CA LYS A 109 -0.11 -2.39 2.23
C LYS A 109 0.65 -3.47 1.46
N PHE A 110 0.59 -4.71 1.93
CA PHE A 110 1.13 -5.84 1.18
C PHE A 110 0.40 -6.02 -0.17
N ILE A 111 -0.93 -5.93 -0.18
CA ILE A 111 -1.74 -5.98 -1.41
C ILE A 111 -1.36 -4.84 -2.37
N ILE A 112 -1.24 -3.61 -1.87
CA ILE A 112 -0.82 -2.45 -2.69
C ILE A 112 0.50 -2.77 -3.41
N GLY A 113 1.53 -3.19 -2.67
CA GLY A 113 2.83 -3.50 -3.24
C GLY A 113 2.77 -4.60 -4.28
N ILE A 114 2.05 -5.71 -4.01
CA ILE A 114 1.87 -6.80 -4.96
C ILE A 114 1.23 -6.30 -6.26
N VAL A 115 0.15 -5.54 -6.18
CA VAL A 115 -0.56 -5.03 -7.37
C VAL A 115 0.31 -4.06 -8.15
N CYS A 116 0.94 -3.07 -7.49
CA CYS A 116 1.88 -2.16 -8.15
C CYS A 116 2.99 -2.93 -8.89
N GLY A 117 3.60 -3.92 -8.23
CA GLY A 117 4.67 -4.71 -8.81
C GLY A 117 4.22 -5.63 -9.97
N VAL A 118 3.01 -6.20 -9.89
CA VAL A 118 2.44 -6.96 -11.01
C VAL A 118 2.25 -6.06 -12.23
N PHE A 119 1.71 -4.87 -12.04
CA PHE A 119 1.55 -3.93 -13.15
C PHE A 119 2.91 -3.44 -13.67
N ALA A 120 3.84 -3.07 -12.80
CA ALA A 120 5.17 -2.60 -13.20
C ALA A 120 5.96 -3.66 -13.99
N HIS A 121 6.04 -4.89 -13.48
CA HIS A 121 7.00 -5.86 -13.99
C HIS A 121 6.39 -6.93 -14.91
N LYS A 122 5.05 -7.18 -14.84
CA LYS A 122 4.40 -8.19 -15.69
C LYS A 122 3.52 -7.59 -16.77
N VAL A 123 2.76 -6.52 -16.45
CA VAL A 123 1.81 -5.92 -17.40
C VAL A 123 2.53 -4.92 -18.29
N PHE A 124 3.14 -3.91 -17.70
CA PHE A 124 3.82 -2.84 -18.44
C PHE A 124 5.27 -3.16 -18.78
N LYS A 125 5.89 -4.14 -18.08
CA LYS A 125 7.29 -4.52 -18.25
C LYS A 125 8.22 -3.31 -18.19
N LEU A 126 8.10 -2.53 -17.11
CA LEU A 126 8.75 -1.25 -16.93
C LEU A 126 10.28 -1.33 -17.10
N GLN A 127 10.88 -2.49 -16.77
CA GLN A 127 12.31 -2.75 -16.98
C GLN A 127 12.74 -2.76 -18.46
N ASP A 128 11.80 -2.91 -19.41
CA ASP A 128 12.07 -2.93 -20.85
C ASP A 128 11.79 -1.53 -21.48
N LEU A 129 11.45 -0.54 -20.68
CA LEU A 129 11.10 0.82 -21.10
C LEU A 129 12.10 1.84 -20.54
N SER A 130 12.28 2.92 -21.27
CA SER A 130 13.12 4.06 -20.90
C SER A 130 12.42 5.39 -21.20
N ALA A 131 12.99 6.49 -20.76
CA ALA A 131 12.49 7.83 -21.09
C ALA A 131 12.42 8.08 -22.62
N ALA A 132 13.23 7.39 -23.41
CA ALA A 132 13.20 7.48 -24.88
C ALA A 132 11.91 6.92 -25.50
N ASP A 133 11.18 6.04 -24.80
CA ASP A 133 9.87 5.53 -25.23
C ASP A 133 8.73 6.55 -25.05
N GLY A 134 9.04 7.74 -24.55
CA GLY A 134 8.12 8.86 -24.46
C GLY A 134 6.87 8.55 -23.62
N VAL A 135 5.69 8.86 -24.16
CA VAL A 135 4.40 8.72 -23.45
C VAL A 135 4.18 7.33 -22.89
N LYS A 136 4.61 6.28 -23.59
CA LYS A 136 4.44 4.89 -23.15
C LYS A 136 5.14 4.62 -21.80
N TYR A 137 6.35 5.14 -21.64
CA TYR A 137 7.10 5.02 -20.38
C TYR A 137 6.36 5.69 -19.22
N TYR A 138 5.95 6.96 -19.40
CA TYR A 138 5.24 7.68 -18.34
C TYR A 138 3.90 7.05 -17.98
N VAL A 139 3.13 6.58 -18.97
CA VAL A 139 1.89 5.84 -18.72
C VAL A 139 2.15 4.55 -17.94
N ALA A 140 3.23 3.83 -18.25
CA ALA A 140 3.61 2.62 -17.53
C ALA A 140 3.99 2.92 -16.08
N VAL A 141 4.77 3.97 -15.82
CA VAL A 141 5.15 4.39 -14.45
C VAL A 141 3.93 4.80 -13.65
N ILE A 142 3.11 5.71 -14.18
CA ILE A 142 1.91 6.23 -13.51
C ILE A 142 0.90 5.09 -13.29
N GLY A 143 0.62 4.29 -14.32
CA GLY A 143 -0.32 3.17 -14.24
C GLY A 143 0.11 2.11 -13.23
N SER A 144 1.40 1.82 -13.14
CA SER A 144 1.94 0.89 -12.15
C SER A 144 1.77 1.39 -10.72
N ALA A 145 2.15 2.64 -10.44
CA ALA A 145 1.98 3.23 -9.11
C ALA A 145 0.49 3.34 -8.73
N PHE A 146 -0.34 3.82 -9.64
CA PHE A 146 -1.76 4.05 -9.40
C PHE A 146 -2.56 2.76 -9.22
N SER A 147 -2.20 1.67 -9.91
CA SER A 147 -2.97 0.41 -9.88
C SER A 147 -3.18 -0.15 -8.47
N GLY A 148 -2.12 -0.29 -7.68
CA GLY A 148 -2.21 -0.81 -6.32
C GLY A 148 -2.87 0.18 -5.37
N LEU A 149 -2.60 1.46 -5.53
CA LEU A 149 -3.19 2.53 -4.74
C LEU A 149 -4.70 2.67 -5.03
N LEU A 150 -5.13 2.47 -6.26
CA LEU A 150 -6.54 2.43 -6.63
C LEU A 150 -7.25 1.22 -6.00
N VAL A 151 -6.63 0.03 -6.01
CA VAL A 151 -7.17 -1.16 -5.33
C VAL A 151 -7.38 -0.87 -3.84
N ASN A 152 -6.48 -0.12 -3.21
CA ASN A 152 -6.61 0.25 -1.79
C ASN A 152 -7.87 1.11 -1.52
N VAL A 153 -8.32 1.92 -2.46
CA VAL A 153 -9.54 2.74 -2.31
C VAL A 153 -10.79 1.87 -2.05
N PHE A 154 -10.77 0.64 -2.55
CA PHE A 154 -11.86 -0.33 -2.35
C PHE A 154 -11.59 -1.29 -1.19
N THR A 155 -10.36 -1.77 -1.05
CA THR A 155 -10.02 -2.79 -0.06
C THR A 155 -9.95 -2.22 1.36
N ASP A 156 -9.50 -0.99 1.54
CA ASP A 156 -9.39 -0.34 2.85
C ASP A 156 -10.77 -0.12 3.51
N PRO A 157 -11.75 0.55 2.88
CA PRO A 157 -13.08 0.68 3.48
C PRO A 157 -13.79 -0.67 3.63
N PHE A 158 -13.56 -1.63 2.74
CA PHE A 158 -14.10 -2.98 2.85
C PHE A 158 -13.60 -3.68 4.11
N LEU A 159 -12.29 -3.82 4.28
CA LEU A 159 -11.71 -4.44 5.48
C LEU A 159 -11.98 -3.61 6.73
N GLY A 160 -11.97 -2.29 6.62
CA GLY A 160 -12.31 -1.36 7.69
C GLY A 160 -13.73 -1.58 8.22
N TYR A 161 -14.71 -1.75 7.33
CA TYR A 161 -16.09 -2.08 7.74
C TYR A 161 -16.14 -3.37 8.55
N PHE A 162 -15.53 -4.46 8.06
CA PHE A 162 -15.53 -5.75 8.74
C PHE A 162 -14.84 -5.69 10.10
N ARG A 163 -13.69 -5.03 10.18
CA ARG A 163 -12.98 -4.81 11.44
C ARG A 163 -13.84 -4.03 12.43
N ASN A 164 -14.38 -2.89 12.03
CA ASN A 164 -15.19 -2.03 12.90
C ASN A 164 -16.44 -2.74 13.37
N ARG A 165 -17.14 -3.44 12.46
CA ARG A 165 -18.39 -4.14 12.76
C ARG A 165 -18.20 -5.38 13.63
N TYR A 166 -17.23 -6.23 13.30
CA TYR A 166 -17.12 -7.58 13.87
C TYR A 166 -15.98 -7.75 14.88
N ILE A 167 -14.96 -6.91 14.84
CA ILE A 167 -13.85 -6.94 15.80
C ILE A 167 -14.06 -5.89 16.88
N PHE A 168 -14.39 -4.65 16.50
CA PHE A 168 -14.61 -3.54 17.45
C PHE A 168 -16.06 -3.44 17.94
N GLY A 169 -16.99 -4.24 17.40
CA GLY A 169 -18.37 -4.30 17.86
C GLY A 169 -19.22 -3.05 17.56
N GLN A 170 -18.80 -2.20 16.61
CA GLN A 170 -19.56 -1.01 16.22
C GLN A 170 -20.90 -1.39 15.58
N GLU A 171 -21.90 -0.52 15.72
CA GLU A 171 -23.17 -0.67 15.01
C GLU A 171 -22.98 -0.62 13.49
N ALA A 172 -23.86 -1.32 12.74
CA ALA A 172 -23.71 -1.47 11.29
C ALA A 172 -23.73 -0.13 10.54
N ASP A 173 -24.62 0.79 10.96
CA ASP A 173 -24.76 2.11 10.33
C ASP A 173 -23.52 2.99 10.59
N LEU A 174 -22.98 2.93 11.81
CA LEU A 174 -21.75 3.63 12.16
C LEU A 174 -20.57 3.05 11.37
N ALA A 175 -20.39 1.73 11.35
CA ALA A 175 -19.33 1.07 10.61
C ALA A 175 -19.38 1.39 9.10
N SER A 176 -20.60 1.45 8.52
CA SER A 176 -20.84 1.82 7.13
C SER A 176 -20.46 3.29 6.85
N THR A 177 -20.85 4.18 7.76
CA THR A 177 -20.53 5.61 7.64
C THR A 177 -19.02 5.84 7.71
N VAL A 178 -18.34 5.21 8.68
CA VAL A 178 -16.88 5.25 8.81
C VAL A 178 -16.21 4.73 7.54
N ALA A 179 -16.67 3.61 6.97
CA ALA A 179 -16.13 3.05 5.74
C ALA A 179 -16.24 4.01 4.55
N LYS A 180 -17.38 4.71 4.38
CA LYS A 180 -17.56 5.72 3.32
C LYS A 180 -16.60 6.89 3.46
N ILE A 181 -16.41 7.40 4.68
CA ILE A 181 -15.48 8.49 4.97
C ILE A 181 -14.04 8.01 4.69
N THR A 182 -13.68 6.82 5.16
CA THR A 182 -12.37 6.21 4.90
C THR A 182 -12.09 6.08 3.40
N SER A 183 -13.08 5.68 2.60
CA SER A 183 -12.94 5.61 1.13
C SER A 183 -12.51 6.95 0.52
N GLY A 184 -13.11 8.05 0.96
CA GLY A 184 -12.75 9.40 0.51
C GLY A 184 -11.32 9.80 0.91
N VAL A 185 -10.94 9.55 2.16
CA VAL A 185 -9.59 9.80 2.66
C VAL A 185 -8.56 8.95 1.90
N THR A 186 -8.86 7.66 1.70
CA THR A 186 -7.97 6.73 0.99
C THR A 186 -7.81 7.11 -0.48
N LEU A 187 -8.86 7.63 -1.13
CA LEU A 187 -8.77 8.14 -2.49
C LEU A 187 -7.78 9.32 -2.59
N ILE A 188 -7.89 10.30 -1.70
CA ILE A 188 -6.97 11.44 -1.66
C ILE A 188 -5.54 10.97 -1.39
N ASN A 189 -5.34 10.10 -0.39
CA ASN A 189 -4.03 9.51 -0.08
C ASN A 189 -3.45 8.77 -1.30
N SER A 190 -4.27 8.03 -2.03
CA SER A 190 -3.86 7.28 -3.22
C SER A 190 -3.41 8.19 -4.35
N LEU A 191 -4.14 9.27 -4.61
CA LEU A 191 -3.77 10.25 -5.63
C LEU A 191 -2.46 10.96 -5.27
N LEU A 192 -2.34 11.48 -4.05
CA LEU A 192 -1.13 12.16 -3.57
C LEU A 192 0.07 11.22 -3.57
N SER A 193 -0.09 10.00 -3.05
CA SER A 193 0.99 9.00 -3.03
C SER A 193 1.40 8.56 -4.43
N THR A 194 0.47 8.50 -5.39
CA THR A 194 0.80 8.22 -6.80
C THR A 194 1.71 9.31 -7.36
N VAL A 195 1.32 10.57 -7.22
CA VAL A 195 2.14 11.69 -7.70
C VAL A 195 3.52 11.67 -7.08
N CYS A 196 3.61 11.55 -5.75
CA CYS A 196 4.89 11.52 -5.05
C CYS A 196 5.76 10.32 -5.47
N ALA A 197 5.17 9.11 -5.59
CA ALA A 197 5.91 7.92 -5.99
C ALA A 197 6.45 8.04 -7.42
N VAL A 198 5.65 8.56 -8.34
CA VAL A 198 6.06 8.78 -9.75
C VAL A 198 7.18 9.80 -9.83
N VAL A 199 7.04 10.95 -9.16
CA VAL A 199 8.08 12.00 -9.15
C VAL A 199 9.39 11.45 -8.58
N LEU A 200 9.34 10.77 -7.43
CA LEU A 200 10.52 10.18 -6.81
C LEU A 200 11.15 9.10 -7.69
N PHE A 201 10.34 8.25 -8.31
CA PHE A 201 10.84 7.20 -9.21
C PHE A 201 11.59 7.80 -10.41
N LEU A 202 10.99 8.78 -11.10
CA LEU A 202 11.60 9.43 -12.25
C LEU A 202 12.87 10.18 -11.87
N PHE A 203 12.89 10.82 -10.70
CA PHE A 203 14.07 11.51 -10.18
C PHE A 203 15.22 10.54 -9.89
N LEU A 204 14.92 9.42 -9.22
CA LEU A 204 15.93 8.40 -8.88
C LEU A 204 16.52 7.73 -10.12
N ILE A 205 15.69 7.44 -11.12
CA ILE A 205 16.17 6.89 -12.41
C ILE A 205 17.07 7.90 -13.11
N HIS A 206 16.68 9.17 -13.18
CA HIS A 206 17.48 10.21 -13.80
C HIS A 206 18.87 10.38 -13.15
N ILE A 207 18.97 10.24 -11.82
CA ILE A 207 20.27 10.29 -11.12
C ILE A 207 21.11 9.05 -11.41
N SER A 208 20.50 7.90 -11.62
CA SER A 208 21.20 6.63 -11.82
C SER A 208 21.64 6.39 -13.27
N GLU A 209 21.10 7.13 -14.24
CA GLU A 209 21.53 7.07 -15.63
C GLU A 209 22.86 7.86 -15.78
N PRO A 210 23.95 7.23 -16.24
CA PRO A 210 25.19 7.97 -16.55
C PRO A 210 24.91 8.92 -17.72
N THR A 211 25.19 10.20 -17.52
CA THR A 211 25.20 11.25 -18.56
C THR A 211 26.25 10.96 -19.63
#